data_49e2ed41ac86d710b3c72f32f7f2eda7
#
_entry.id   49e2ed41ac86d710b3c72f32f7f2eda7
#
_cell.length_a   1.000
_cell.length_b   1.000
_cell.length_c   1.000
_cell.angle_alpha   90.00
_cell.angle_beta   90.00
_cell.angle_gamma   90.00
#
_symmetry.space_group_name_H-M   'P 1'
#
loop_
_entity.id
_entity.type
_entity.pdbx_description
1 polymer ?
#
loop_
_entity_poly.entity_id
_entity_poly.type
_entity_poly.pdbx_seq_one_letter_code
_entity_poly.pdbx_strand_id
1 'polypeptide(L)'
;VSPACSASHTASSSSGPEAGKMAVADMPQDIGRGFPVASVPEESQRPITLKAGSSSPQFTLIFSDGRILDSSDLRGRPVMINFWATWCPPCRDEMPEIVRQAKADEDLIVLAVNVREGLEIVRTFAEEYDMIMPVVLDQRGDLQNLFSIRGMPTSIFIDSEGSIASYWEGVLSASQLDSMLTDIR
;
A
#
# COMPACT_ATOMS: atom_id res chain seq x y z
N VAL A 1 -54.22 -26.01 36.85
CA VAL A 1 -54.01 -24.80 36.04
C VAL A 1 -52.55 -24.37 36.26
N SER A 2 -51.63 -24.75 35.32
CA SER A 2 -50.29 -24.33 35.37
C SER A 2 -50.01 -23.39 34.17
N PRO A 3 -49.34 -22.24 34.33
CA PRO A 3 -48.93 -21.43 33.22
C PRO A 3 -47.59 -21.89 32.67
N ALA A 4 -47.53 -22.02 31.35
CA ALA A 4 -46.35 -22.32 30.59
C ALA A 4 -45.40 -21.09 30.59
N CYS A 5 -44.14 -21.30 30.96
CA CYS A 5 -43.04 -20.34 30.74
C CYS A 5 -42.53 -20.43 29.29
N SER A 6 -42.84 -19.40 28.48
CA SER A 6 -42.20 -19.20 27.20
C SER A 6 -40.83 -18.58 27.41
N ALA A 7 -39.75 -19.33 27.15
CA ALA A 7 -38.41 -18.80 27.08
C ALA A 7 -38.18 -18.25 25.68
N SER A 8 -38.13 -16.93 25.58
CA SER A 8 -37.69 -16.24 24.36
C SER A 8 -36.15 -16.34 24.22
N HIS A 9 -35.67 -17.18 23.33
CA HIS A 9 -34.28 -17.16 22.92
C HIS A 9 -34.04 -15.95 22.00
N THR A 10 -33.50 -14.88 22.56
CA THR A 10 -32.89 -13.83 21.78
C THR A 10 -31.58 -14.38 21.21
N ALA A 11 -31.60 -14.73 19.92
CA ALA A 11 -30.39 -15.00 19.16
C ALA A 11 -29.57 -13.70 19.07
N SER A 12 -28.47 -13.64 19.83
CA SER A 12 -27.45 -12.61 19.65
C SER A 12 -26.76 -12.89 18.34
N SER A 13 -27.11 -12.15 17.30
CA SER A 13 -26.33 -12.09 16.05
C SER A 13 -25.02 -11.39 16.37
N SER A 14 -23.94 -12.15 16.50
CA SER A 14 -22.60 -11.61 16.45
C SER A 14 -22.36 -11.12 15.02
N SER A 15 -22.67 -9.86 14.74
CA SER A 15 -22.17 -9.16 13.57
C SER A 15 -20.66 -9.13 13.69
N GLY A 16 -19.95 -9.87 12.82
CA GLY A 16 -18.53 -9.69 12.60
C GLY A 16 -18.26 -8.21 12.25
N PRO A 17 -17.02 -7.71 12.40
CA PRO A 17 -16.72 -6.32 12.10
C PRO A 17 -17.15 -6.00 10.67
N GLU A 18 -18.07 -5.06 10.51
CA GLU A 18 -18.40 -4.50 9.21
C GLU A 18 -17.11 -3.93 8.61
N ALA A 19 -16.78 -4.33 7.37
CA ALA A 19 -15.66 -3.81 6.63
C ALA A 19 -15.82 -2.30 6.45
N GLY A 20 -15.25 -1.52 7.39
CA GLY A 20 -15.34 -0.07 7.42
C GLY A 20 -14.21 0.56 6.59
N LYS A 21 -14.46 1.76 6.03
CA LYS A 21 -13.40 2.59 5.46
C LYS A 21 -12.38 2.94 6.53
N MET A 22 -11.09 2.88 6.16
CA MET A 22 -9.97 3.27 7.01
C MET A 22 -9.45 4.64 6.54
N ALA A 23 -9.22 5.56 7.47
CA ALA A 23 -8.44 6.75 7.17
C ALA A 23 -6.94 6.45 7.27
N VAL A 24 -6.11 7.24 6.56
CA VAL A 24 -4.65 7.10 6.60
C VAL A 24 -4.10 7.17 8.03
N ALA A 25 -4.68 8.03 8.87
CA ALA A 25 -4.30 8.19 10.28
C ALA A 25 -4.59 6.95 11.15
N ASP A 26 -5.51 6.08 10.71
CA ASP A 26 -5.95 4.88 11.42
C ASP A 26 -5.20 3.61 10.97
N MET A 27 -4.20 3.76 10.07
CA MET A 27 -3.36 2.63 9.68
C MET A 27 -2.61 2.05 10.88
N PRO A 28 -2.39 0.72 10.92
CA PRO A 28 -1.52 0.10 11.93
C PRO A 28 -0.18 0.81 12.06
N GLN A 29 0.44 0.76 13.24
CA GLN A 29 1.73 1.41 13.53
C GLN A 29 2.90 0.41 13.63
N ASP A 30 2.64 -0.87 13.46
CA ASP A 30 3.62 -1.95 13.45
C ASP A 30 4.43 -2.01 12.14
N ILE A 31 5.48 -2.82 12.13
CA ILE A 31 6.29 -3.10 10.93
C ILE A 31 5.39 -3.54 9.78
N GLY A 32 5.61 -2.96 8.60
CA GLY A 32 4.78 -3.22 7.41
C GLY A 32 3.35 -2.71 7.50
N ARG A 33 3.00 -2.00 8.59
CA ARG A 33 1.68 -1.41 8.88
C ARG A 33 0.53 -2.31 8.47
N GLY A 34 0.54 -3.56 9.02
CA GLY A 34 -0.54 -4.53 8.86
C GLY A 34 -0.55 -5.30 7.55
N PHE A 35 0.46 -5.15 6.70
CA PHE A 35 0.63 -5.89 5.43
C PHE A 35 -0.67 -5.97 4.60
N PRO A 36 -1.24 -4.85 4.18
CA PRO A 36 -2.47 -4.86 3.42
C PRO A 36 -2.30 -5.56 2.07
N VAL A 37 -3.37 -6.23 1.62
CA VAL A 37 -3.42 -6.87 0.30
C VAL A 37 -3.98 -5.88 -0.72
N ALA A 38 -3.31 -5.78 -1.87
CA ALA A 38 -3.78 -4.96 -2.97
C ALA A 38 -4.99 -5.58 -3.68
N SER A 39 -5.94 -4.74 -4.05
CA SER A 39 -7.08 -5.08 -4.89
C SER A 39 -7.35 -3.97 -5.89
N VAL A 40 -7.68 -4.35 -7.11
CA VAL A 40 -8.03 -3.41 -8.19
C VAL A 40 -9.50 -3.63 -8.55
N PRO A 41 -10.36 -2.62 -8.40
CA PRO A 41 -11.76 -2.70 -8.80
C PRO A 41 -11.90 -3.08 -10.29
N GLU A 42 -12.91 -3.86 -10.66
CA GLU A 42 -13.10 -4.34 -12.04
C GLU A 42 -13.13 -3.19 -13.06
N GLU A 43 -13.78 -2.09 -12.73
CA GLU A 43 -13.85 -0.90 -13.55
C GLU A 43 -12.49 -0.20 -13.75
N SER A 44 -11.53 -0.44 -12.87
CA SER A 44 -10.18 0.16 -12.88
C SER A 44 -9.09 -0.78 -13.41
N GLN A 45 -9.42 -2.01 -13.85
CA GLN A 45 -8.43 -3.02 -14.24
C GLN A 45 -7.68 -2.74 -15.55
N ARG A 46 -7.94 -1.62 -16.20
CA ARG A 46 -7.22 -1.26 -17.44
C ARG A 46 -5.83 -0.76 -17.10
N PRO A 47 -4.76 -1.44 -17.59
CA PRO A 47 -3.41 -0.96 -17.40
C PRO A 47 -3.24 0.45 -17.93
N ILE A 48 -2.55 1.28 -17.16
CA ILE A 48 -2.16 2.63 -17.59
C ILE A 48 -0.78 2.64 -18.22
N THR A 49 -0.51 3.63 -19.04
CA THR A 49 0.86 4.01 -19.39
C THR A 49 1.33 5.07 -18.40
N LEU A 50 2.44 4.81 -17.71
CA LEU A 50 3.03 5.81 -16.80
C LEU A 50 3.41 7.06 -17.58
N LYS A 51 2.84 8.19 -17.15
CA LYS A 51 3.09 9.49 -17.77
C LYS A 51 2.94 10.58 -16.72
N ALA A 52 3.93 11.48 -16.64
CA ALA A 52 3.85 12.66 -15.80
C ALA A 52 2.62 13.52 -16.16
N GLY A 53 1.92 14.02 -15.16
CA GLY A 53 0.69 14.80 -15.27
C GLY A 53 -0.58 13.95 -15.44
N SER A 54 -0.50 12.62 -15.50
CA SER A 54 -1.67 11.75 -15.54
C SER A 54 -2.16 11.46 -14.12
N SER A 55 -3.49 11.33 -13.95
CA SER A 55 -4.05 10.88 -12.67
C SER A 55 -3.59 9.46 -12.34
N SER A 56 -3.29 9.21 -11.07
CA SER A 56 -3.03 7.86 -10.55
C SER A 56 -4.29 6.99 -10.68
N PRO A 57 -4.17 5.72 -11.10
CA PRO A 57 -5.32 4.83 -11.18
C PRO A 57 -5.84 4.49 -9.79
N GLN A 58 -7.11 4.06 -9.73
CA GLN A 58 -7.75 3.68 -8.48
C GLN A 58 -7.43 2.23 -8.11
N PHE A 59 -7.09 2.02 -6.84
CA PHE A 59 -6.91 0.72 -6.22
C PHE A 59 -7.32 0.78 -4.74
N THR A 60 -7.45 -0.36 -4.12
CA THR A 60 -7.79 -0.49 -2.70
C THR A 60 -6.75 -1.33 -1.98
N LEU A 61 -6.53 -1.02 -0.70
CA LEU A 61 -5.73 -1.81 0.24
C LEU A 61 -6.67 -2.43 1.26
N ILE A 62 -6.65 -3.76 1.35
CA ILE A 62 -7.51 -4.53 2.26
C ILE A 62 -6.63 -5.03 3.40
N PHE A 63 -6.96 -4.63 4.63
CA PHE A 63 -6.26 -5.01 5.84
C PHE A 63 -6.79 -6.34 6.40
N SER A 64 -5.99 -7.00 7.25
CA SER A 64 -6.35 -8.31 7.82
C SER A 64 -7.60 -8.28 8.71
N ASP A 65 -7.95 -7.13 9.25
CA ASP A 65 -9.17 -6.89 10.04
C ASP A 65 -10.42 -6.58 9.17
N GLY A 66 -10.28 -6.61 7.84
CA GLY A 66 -11.34 -6.34 6.88
C GLY A 66 -11.54 -4.86 6.56
N ARG A 67 -10.82 -3.93 7.20
CA ARG A 67 -10.88 -2.51 6.83
C ARG A 67 -10.26 -2.27 5.48
N ILE A 68 -10.72 -1.23 4.78
CA ILE A 68 -10.33 -0.88 3.42
C ILE A 68 -9.84 0.56 3.37
N LEU A 69 -8.71 0.78 2.71
CA LEU A 69 -8.21 2.10 2.35
C LEU A 69 -8.23 2.25 0.83
N ASP A 70 -8.98 3.22 0.32
CA ASP A 70 -8.99 3.54 -1.11
C ASP A 70 -7.82 4.46 -1.46
N SER A 71 -7.23 4.28 -2.64
CA SER A 71 -6.14 5.15 -3.11
C SER A 71 -6.55 6.62 -3.22
N SER A 72 -7.85 6.90 -3.40
CA SER A 72 -8.40 8.27 -3.37
C SER A 72 -8.26 8.95 -2.01
N ASP A 73 -8.22 8.18 -0.92
CA ASP A 73 -8.10 8.71 0.43
C ASP A 73 -6.64 9.11 0.77
N LEU A 74 -5.68 8.81 -0.12
CA LEU A 74 -4.29 9.26 -0.02
C LEU A 74 -4.10 10.71 -0.49
N ARG A 75 -5.07 11.30 -1.17
CA ARG A 75 -5.01 12.69 -1.63
C ARG A 75 -4.83 13.66 -0.47
N GLY A 76 -4.18 14.79 -0.73
CA GLY A 76 -3.78 15.76 0.28
C GLY A 76 -2.38 15.51 0.84
N ARG A 77 -1.74 14.39 0.47
CA ARG A 77 -0.39 14.04 0.90
C ARG A 77 0.44 13.56 -0.29
N PRO A 78 1.76 13.82 -0.31
CA PRO A 78 2.65 13.21 -1.29
C PRO A 78 2.72 11.70 -1.09
N VAL A 79 2.73 10.94 -2.20
CA VAL A 79 2.78 9.48 -2.17
C VAL A 79 3.92 8.97 -3.04
N MET A 80 4.72 8.06 -2.49
CA MET A 80 5.68 7.26 -3.24
C MET A 80 5.20 5.81 -3.27
N ILE A 81 5.06 5.23 -4.46
CA ILE A 81 4.81 3.79 -4.64
C ILE A 81 6.09 3.15 -5.17
N ASN A 82 6.66 2.22 -4.41
CA ASN A 82 7.86 1.47 -4.82
C ASN A 82 7.50 -0.01 -5.04
N PHE A 83 7.73 -0.50 -6.26
CA PHE A 83 7.53 -1.92 -6.63
C PHE A 83 8.84 -2.69 -6.44
N TRP A 84 8.79 -3.76 -5.66
CA TRP A 84 9.98 -4.50 -5.23
C TRP A 84 9.69 -5.99 -4.97
N ALA A 85 10.75 -6.78 -4.78
CA ALA A 85 10.67 -8.16 -4.32
C ALA A 85 11.88 -8.51 -3.44
N THR A 86 11.74 -9.50 -2.56
CA THR A 86 12.80 -9.92 -1.62
C THR A 86 14.01 -10.51 -2.34
N TRP A 87 13.79 -11.19 -3.47
CA TRP A 87 14.82 -11.80 -4.32
C TRP A 87 15.49 -10.83 -5.30
N CYS A 88 15.10 -9.56 -5.33
CA CYS A 88 15.61 -8.52 -6.23
C CYS A 88 16.81 -7.81 -5.59
N PRO A 89 18.08 -8.10 -5.98
CA PRO A 89 19.25 -7.49 -5.35
C PRO A 89 19.23 -5.95 -5.40
N PRO A 90 18.95 -5.29 -6.55
CA PRO A 90 18.92 -3.83 -6.59
C PRO A 90 17.81 -3.22 -5.73
N CYS A 91 16.68 -3.95 -5.51
CA CYS A 91 15.65 -3.49 -4.57
C CYS A 91 16.16 -3.50 -3.12
N ARG A 92 16.97 -4.49 -2.75
CA ARG A 92 17.59 -4.58 -1.43
C ARG A 92 18.57 -3.44 -1.18
N ASP A 93 19.29 -3.02 -2.23
CA ASP A 93 20.29 -1.95 -2.14
C ASP A 93 19.65 -0.58 -1.89
N GLU A 94 18.46 -0.30 -2.44
CA GLU A 94 17.78 0.99 -2.25
C GLU A 94 16.86 1.04 -1.02
N MET A 95 16.41 -0.11 -0.49
CA MET A 95 15.42 -0.18 0.59
C MET A 95 15.82 0.60 1.85
N PRO A 96 17.09 0.56 2.33
CA PRO A 96 17.49 1.36 3.50
C PRO A 96 17.25 2.84 3.32
N GLU A 97 17.46 3.37 2.12
CA GLU A 97 17.23 4.79 1.83
C GLU A 97 15.74 5.12 1.79
N ILE A 98 14.92 4.26 1.20
CA ILE A 98 13.44 4.42 1.18
C ILE A 98 12.89 4.41 2.63
N VAL A 99 13.36 3.48 3.46
CA VAL A 99 13.00 3.43 4.89
C VAL A 99 13.43 4.70 5.62
N ARG A 100 14.63 5.23 5.32
CA ARG A 100 15.11 6.49 5.91
C ARG A 100 14.19 7.65 5.56
N GLN A 101 13.75 7.77 4.31
CA GLN A 101 12.82 8.81 3.86
C GLN A 101 11.46 8.69 4.55
N ALA A 102 10.91 7.46 4.62
CA ALA A 102 9.65 7.21 5.30
C ALA A 102 9.68 7.56 6.80
N LYS A 103 10.86 7.45 7.44
CA LYS A 103 11.07 7.83 8.85
C LYS A 103 11.26 9.33 9.04
N ALA A 104 11.85 10.00 8.05
CA ALA A 104 12.21 11.42 8.14
C ALA A 104 11.03 12.35 7.85
N ASP A 105 10.00 11.88 7.14
CA ASP A 105 8.89 12.71 6.67
C ASP A 105 7.55 12.02 6.98
N GLU A 106 6.86 12.49 8.02
CA GLU A 106 5.56 11.94 8.44
C GLU A 106 4.42 12.28 7.47
N ASP A 107 4.58 13.31 6.63
CA ASP A 107 3.59 13.68 5.62
C ASP A 107 3.70 12.82 4.38
N LEU A 108 4.87 12.26 4.07
CA LEU A 108 5.08 11.36 2.95
C LEU A 108 4.45 9.99 3.22
N ILE A 109 3.59 9.54 2.31
CA ILE A 109 3.10 8.16 2.30
C ILE A 109 3.98 7.33 1.37
N VAL A 110 4.70 6.35 1.93
CA VAL A 110 5.43 5.36 1.14
C VAL A 110 4.63 4.06 1.13
N LEU A 111 4.22 3.59 -0.05
CA LEU A 111 3.63 2.28 -0.26
C LEU A 111 4.69 1.35 -0.87
N ALA A 112 5.24 0.45 -0.07
CA ALA A 112 6.20 -0.55 -0.54
C ALA A 112 5.46 -1.77 -1.09
N VAL A 113 5.21 -1.80 -2.41
CA VAL A 113 4.43 -2.84 -3.08
C VAL A 113 5.32 -4.04 -3.40
N ASN A 114 5.15 -5.10 -2.62
CA ASN A 114 5.83 -6.38 -2.85
C ASN A 114 5.08 -7.20 -3.91
N VAL A 115 5.81 -7.61 -4.96
CA VAL A 115 5.22 -8.24 -6.13
C VAL A 115 5.32 -9.76 -6.06
N ARG A 116 4.16 -10.43 -5.99
CA ARG A 116 3.96 -11.88 -6.16
C ARG A 116 4.65 -12.78 -5.14
N GLU A 117 4.87 -12.30 -3.93
CA GLU A 117 5.43 -13.09 -2.83
C GLU A 117 4.41 -13.28 -1.70
N GLY A 118 4.60 -14.30 -0.89
CA GLY A 118 3.76 -14.60 0.26
C GLY A 118 4.12 -13.77 1.49
N LEU A 119 3.15 -13.59 2.40
CA LEU A 119 3.29 -12.76 3.59
C LEU A 119 4.52 -13.11 4.44
N GLU A 120 4.81 -14.40 4.66
CA GLU A 120 5.85 -14.81 5.61
C GLU A 120 7.25 -14.36 5.18
N ILE A 121 7.59 -14.51 3.88
CA ILE A 121 8.90 -14.07 3.37
C ILE A 121 8.99 -12.55 3.36
N VAL A 122 7.89 -11.88 3.03
CA VAL A 122 7.82 -10.42 2.99
C VAL A 122 7.93 -9.83 4.39
N ARG A 123 7.27 -10.45 5.38
CA ARG A 123 7.34 -10.04 6.79
C ARG A 123 8.76 -10.13 7.33
N THR A 124 9.44 -11.27 7.10
CA THR A 124 10.84 -11.45 7.52
C THR A 124 11.74 -10.36 6.94
N PHE A 125 11.56 -10.03 5.67
CA PHE A 125 12.30 -8.94 5.03
C PHE A 125 11.97 -7.58 5.65
N ALA A 126 10.67 -7.30 5.87
CA ALA A 126 10.24 -6.04 6.47
C ALA A 126 10.80 -5.84 7.88
N GLU A 127 10.91 -6.91 8.67
CA GLU A 127 11.56 -6.91 9.98
C GLU A 127 13.07 -6.68 9.86
N GLU A 128 13.76 -7.36 8.93
CA GLU A 128 15.21 -7.18 8.67
C GLU A 128 15.56 -5.73 8.32
N TYR A 129 14.72 -5.05 7.54
CA TYR A 129 14.95 -3.68 7.07
C TYR A 129 14.25 -2.60 7.91
N ASP A 130 13.55 -2.97 9.00
CA ASP A 130 12.79 -2.04 9.85
C ASP A 130 11.83 -1.15 9.05
N MET A 131 11.03 -1.80 8.18
CA MET A 131 10.10 -1.14 7.25
C MET A 131 8.85 -0.65 7.99
N ILE A 132 8.86 0.59 8.43
CA ILE A 132 7.75 1.21 9.18
C ILE A 132 6.59 1.72 8.29
N MET A 133 6.78 1.73 6.97
CA MET A 133 5.74 2.10 6.01
C MET A 133 4.84 0.90 5.67
N PRO A 134 3.65 1.12 5.05
CA PRO A 134 2.82 0.04 4.53
C PRO A 134 3.56 -0.83 3.51
N VAL A 135 3.64 -2.12 3.78
CA VAL A 135 4.15 -3.15 2.86
C VAL A 135 2.95 -3.83 2.23
N VAL A 136 2.65 -3.42 1.01
CA VAL A 136 1.47 -3.87 0.28
C VAL A 136 1.76 -5.20 -0.42
N LEU A 137 0.93 -6.19 -0.19
CA LEU A 137 1.05 -7.51 -0.81
C LEU A 137 0.29 -7.53 -2.15
N ASP A 138 1.01 -7.45 -3.25
CA ASP A 138 0.48 -7.59 -4.62
C ASP A 138 0.67 -9.04 -5.11
N GLN A 139 0.06 -9.99 -4.39
CA GLN A 139 0.28 -11.43 -4.59
C GLN A 139 -0.11 -11.92 -5.99
N ARG A 140 -1.12 -11.32 -6.62
CA ARG A 140 -1.56 -11.65 -7.98
C ARG A 140 -0.90 -10.81 -9.06
N GLY A 141 -0.22 -9.73 -8.68
CA GLY A 141 0.35 -8.76 -9.59
C GLY A 141 -0.69 -7.80 -10.18
N ASP A 142 -1.78 -7.56 -9.47
CA ASP A 142 -2.86 -6.68 -9.94
C ASP A 142 -2.39 -5.23 -10.04
N LEU A 143 -1.67 -4.72 -9.03
CA LEU A 143 -1.05 -3.38 -9.09
C LEU A 143 0.11 -3.34 -10.09
N GLN A 144 0.95 -4.38 -10.13
CA GLN A 144 2.00 -4.52 -11.14
C GLN A 144 1.45 -4.34 -12.55
N ASN A 145 0.34 -5.02 -12.84
CA ASN A 145 -0.34 -4.94 -14.15
C ASN A 145 -0.98 -3.57 -14.36
N LEU A 146 -1.70 -3.05 -13.36
CA LEU A 146 -2.40 -1.76 -13.43
C LEU A 146 -1.43 -0.61 -13.77
N PHE A 147 -0.27 -0.57 -13.13
CA PHE A 147 0.77 0.44 -13.37
C PHE A 147 1.72 0.06 -14.52
N SER A 148 1.48 -1.06 -15.22
CA SER A 148 2.33 -1.55 -16.33
C SER A 148 3.79 -1.73 -15.96
N ILE A 149 4.08 -2.16 -14.73
CA ILE A 149 5.45 -2.35 -14.21
C ILE A 149 6.12 -3.54 -14.89
N ARG A 150 7.22 -3.29 -15.60
CA ARG A 150 7.96 -4.29 -16.38
C ARG A 150 9.22 -4.81 -15.70
N GLY A 151 9.74 -4.07 -14.75
CA GLY A 151 10.96 -4.40 -14.01
C GLY A 151 10.92 -3.87 -12.59
N MET A 152 11.83 -4.36 -11.75
CA MET A 152 11.99 -3.91 -10.37
C MET A 152 13.46 -3.59 -10.09
N PRO A 153 13.72 -2.59 -9.23
CA PRO A 153 12.73 -1.71 -8.63
C PRO A 153 12.13 -0.71 -9.63
N THR A 154 10.89 -0.29 -9.38
CA THR A 154 10.27 0.85 -10.05
C THR A 154 9.56 1.70 -9.01
N SER A 155 9.82 3.01 -9.02
CA SER A 155 9.22 3.97 -8.10
C SER A 155 8.35 4.97 -8.85
N ILE A 156 7.16 5.26 -8.31
CA ILE A 156 6.21 6.23 -8.85
C ILE A 156 5.98 7.30 -7.78
N PHE A 157 6.04 8.55 -8.18
CA PHE A 157 5.88 9.71 -7.32
C PHE A 157 4.58 10.43 -7.69
N ILE A 158 3.70 10.57 -6.71
CA ILE A 158 2.34 11.11 -6.86
C ILE A 158 2.22 12.33 -5.95
N ASP A 159 1.77 13.43 -6.52
CA ASP A 159 1.55 14.67 -5.78
C ASP A 159 0.27 14.61 -4.90
N SER A 160 0.07 15.63 -4.08
CA SER A 160 -1.08 15.75 -3.19
C SER A 160 -2.43 15.82 -3.93
N GLU A 161 -2.44 16.15 -5.20
CA GLU A 161 -3.65 16.18 -6.04
C GLU A 161 -3.99 14.78 -6.59
N GLY A 162 -3.09 13.81 -6.45
CA GLY A 162 -3.24 12.44 -6.93
C GLY A 162 -2.78 12.25 -8.37
N SER A 163 -1.94 13.16 -8.89
CA SER A 163 -1.34 13.07 -10.21
C SER A 163 0.05 12.46 -10.14
N ILE A 164 0.41 11.64 -11.11
CA ILE A 164 1.76 11.08 -11.25
C ILE A 164 2.69 12.24 -11.66
N ALA A 165 3.51 12.71 -10.73
CA ALA A 165 4.49 13.77 -11.01
C ALA A 165 5.66 13.21 -11.81
N SER A 166 6.17 12.02 -11.41
CA SER A 166 7.29 11.35 -12.07
C SER A 166 7.30 9.86 -11.76
N TYR A 167 8.16 9.11 -12.45
CA TYR A 167 8.47 7.71 -12.14
C TYR A 167 9.91 7.39 -12.53
N TRP A 168 10.46 6.34 -11.92
CA TRP A 168 11.82 5.89 -12.18
C TRP A 168 11.87 4.36 -12.23
N GLU A 169 12.51 3.84 -13.28
CA GLU A 169 12.78 2.41 -13.45
C GLU A 169 14.25 2.12 -13.11
N GLY A 170 14.49 1.23 -12.17
CA GLY A 170 15.82 0.90 -11.64
C GLY A 170 16.10 1.53 -10.29
N VAL A 171 17.33 1.33 -9.78
CA VAL A 171 17.75 1.81 -8.45
C VAL A 171 17.81 3.33 -8.42
N LEU A 172 17.30 3.90 -7.36
CA LEU A 172 17.45 5.32 -7.03
C LEU A 172 18.62 5.53 -6.08
N SER A 173 19.53 6.42 -6.46
CA SER A 173 20.50 6.96 -5.49
C SER A 173 19.78 7.87 -4.48
N ALA A 174 20.39 8.10 -3.31
CA ALA A 174 19.83 8.98 -2.28
C ALA A 174 19.52 10.38 -2.83
N SER A 175 20.42 10.96 -3.65
CA SER A 175 20.22 12.29 -4.24
C SER A 175 19.09 12.34 -5.27
N GLN A 176 18.91 11.27 -6.05
CA GLN A 176 17.80 11.17 -7.01
C GLN A 176 16.49 11.05 -6.25
N LEU A 177 16.42 10.20 -5.22
CA LEU A 177 15.24 10.02 -4.39
C LEU A 177 14.85 11.34 -3.69
N ASP A 178 15.81 12.05 -3.07
CA ASP A 178 15.58 13.36 -2.45
C ASP A 178 15.03 14.38 -3.46
N SER A 179 15.58 14.43 -4.68
CA SER A 179 15.09 15.34 -5.73
C SER A 179 13.65 15.03 -6.11
N MET A 180 13.33 13.75 -6.39
CA MET A 180 11.99 13.33 -6.81
C MET A 180 10.94 13.52 -5.71
N LEU A 181 11.32 13.33 -4.44
CA LEU A 181 10.44 13.60 -3.31
C LEU A 181 10.20 15.10 -3.12
N THR A 182 11.20 15.94 -3.43
CA THR A 182 11.04 17.41 -3.39
C THR A 182 10.00 17.89 -4.40
N ASP A 183 9.92 17.26 -5.56
CA ASP A 183 9.01 17.63 -6.64
C ASP A 183 7.51 17.33 -6.32
N ILE A 184 7.22 16.52 -5.31
CA ILE A 184 5.85 16.14 -4.92
C ILE A 184 5.40 16.70 -3.57
N ARG A 185 6.28 17.42 -2.87
CA ARG A 185 6.01 18.05 -1.54
C ARG A 185 5.30 19.38 -1.61
#